data_a33002a4416e2c889c0a137edcd5e954
#
_entry.id   a33002a4416e2c889c0a137edcd5e954
#
_cell.length_a   1.000
_cell.length_b   1.000
_cell.length_c   1.000
_cell.angle_alpha   90.00
_cell.angle_beta   90.00
_cell.angle_gamma   90.00
#
_symmetry.space_group_name_H-M   'P 1'
#
loop_
_entity.id
_entity.type
_entity.pdbx_description
1 polymer ?
#
loop_
_entity_poly.entity_id
_entity_poly.type
_entity_poly.pdbx_seq_one_letter_code
_entity_poly.pdbx_strand_id
1 'polypeptide(L)'
;FNLSLKNYIRDKINDVRESYPWEKFYITNYHQFIKSEANNYNLPIKGLTSYTDINFFEPVKNHIKKYKAIFIDEVQDYQTEWLEIITKYFIYEDSEFVVFGDEKQNIYRRPLDENKEPVIKTIAGNWNKSLNASKRFTSEIGKLAMKFQHHFLESKYTIDDMVVLDNPILDFEQRNIKYANIGTEASTERIFNIYKGTCKKYCLNPADITILSGTADILREVEYFIKTQLKENTTTTFETKEEYDKSKVETHSKNNFEERINTIRRYRRNHFSIKTGTAKLSSIHSFKGWESHTVFLIIEPHRSDSIQDFESVELI
;
A
#
# COMPACT_ATOMS: atom_id res chain seq x y z
N PHE A 1 0.28 1.72 -8.49
CA PHE A 1 1.04 0.70 -7.80
C PHE A 1 0.17 -0.21 -6.95
N ASN A 2 -0.64 0.28 -6.03
CA ASN A 2 -1.50 -0.59 -5.23
C ASN A 2 -2.82 -0.88 -5.97
N LEU A 3 -2.89 -2.03 -6.62
CA LEU A 3 -4.06 -2.44 -7.40
C LEU A 3 -5.32 -2.60 -6.54
N SER A 4 -5.17 -2.89 -5.26
CA SER A 4 -6.27 -3.06 -4.33
C SER A 4 -6.83 -1.74 -3.80
N LEU A 5 -6.03 -0.67 -3.76
CA LEU A 5 -6.41 0.64 -3.20
C LEU A 5 -7.60 1.28 -3.93
N LYS A 6 -7.72 1.07 -5.26
CA LYS A 6 -8.87 1.57 -6.02
C LYS A 6 -10.21 1.04 -5.49
N ASN A 7 -10.24 -0.22 -5.02
CA ASN A 7 -11.44 -0.81 -4.44
C ASN A 7 -11.75 -0.16 -3.08
N TYR A 8 -10.71 0.10 -2.29
CA TYR A 8 -10.84 0.81 -1.02
C TYR A 8 -11.40 2.23 -1.21
N ILE A 9 -10.85 3.01 -2.16
CA ILE A 9 -11.34 4.36 -2.47
C ILE A 9 -12.81 4.31 -2.89
N ARG A 10 -13.19 3.36 -3.75
CA ARG A 10 -14.60 3.18 -4.16
C ARG A 10 -15.50 2.87 -2.97
N ASP A 11 -15.07 1.98 -2.08
CA ASP A 11 -15.82 1.64 -0.89
C ASP A 11 -15.98 2.85 0.02
N LYS A 12 -14.93 3.65 0.21
CA LYS A 12 -14.99 4.88 1.03
C LYS A 12 -15.90 5.95 0.43
N ILE A 13 -15.93 6.13 -0.89
CA ILE A 13 -16.88 7.03 -1.55
C ILE A 13 -18.31 6.55 -1.33
N ASN A 14 -18.57 5.23 -1.46
CA ASN A 14 -19.89 4.66 -1.16
C ASN A 14 -20.31 4.86 0.30
N ASP A 15 -19.36 4.81 1.24
CA ASP A 15 -19.64 4.98 2.68
C ASP A 15 -20.11 6.42 3.02
N VAL A 16 -19.84 7.41 2.17
CA VAL A 16 -20.30 8.81 2.36
C VAL A 16 -21.84 8.94 2.22
N ARG A 17 -22.50 7.96 1.61
CA ARG A 17 -23.98 7.86 1.48
C ARG A 17 -24.64 9.05 0.77
N GLU A 18 -23.92 9.71 -0.12
CA GLU A 18 -24.48 10.71 -1.01
C GLU A 18 -24.74 10.13 -2.39
N SER A 19 -25.64 10.77 -3.16
CA SER A 19 -25.90 10.37 -4.54
C SER A 19 -24.82 10.96 -5.45
N TYR A 20 -23.97 10.09 -5.99
CA TYR A 20 -22.93 10.48 -6.93
C TYR A 20 -23.23 9.93 -8.33
N PRO A 21 -22.97 10.73 -9.38
CA PRO A 21 -23.00 10.23 -10.75
C PRO A 21 -21.75 9.39 -11.03
N TRP A 22 -21.79 8.09 -10.70
CA TRP A 22 -20.67 7.17 -10.80
C TRP A 22 -20.02 7.12 -12.18
N GLU A 23 -20.76 7.38 -13.24
CA GLU A 23 -20.28 7.44 -14.61
C GLU A 23 -19.28 8.58 -14.84
N LYS A 24 -19.21 9.55 -13.93
CA LYS A 24 -18.25 10.66 -13.96
C LYS A 24 -16.96 10.37 -13.19
N PHE A 25 -16.92 9.26 -12.44
CA PHE A 25 -15.75 8.88 -11.68
C PHE A 25 -14.94 7.82 -12.42
N TYR A 26 -13.64 8.08 -12.59
CA TYR A 26 -12.70 7.12 -13.15
C TYR A 26 -11.59 6.82 -12.13
N ILE A 27 -11.79 5.78 -11.33
CA ILE A 27 -10.86 5.36 -10.28
C ILE A 27 -9.91 4.33 -10.83
N THR A 28 -8.63 4.67 -10.93
CA THR A 28 -7.61 3.84 -11.58
C THR A 28 -6.22 4.07 -10.96
N ASN A 29 -5.22 3.34 -11.39
CA ASN A 29 -3.81 3.63 -11.13
C ASN A 29 -3.13 4.16 -12.39
N TYR A 30 -1.97 4.82 -12.22
CA TYR A 30 -1.27 5.48 -13.32
C TYR A 30 -1.04 4.56 -14.54
N HIS A 31 -0.46 3.38 -14.35
CA HIS A 31 -0.16 2.49 -15.47
C HIS A 31 -1.42 2.02 -16.22
N GLN A 32 -2.48 1.73 -15.49
CA GLN A 32 -3.75 1.35 -16.09
C GLN A 32 -4.39 2.53 -16.82
N PHE A 33 -4.27 3.75 -16.28
CA PHE A 33 -4.73 4.98 -16.91
C PHE A 33 -4.02 5.19 -18.24
N ILE A 34 -2.69 5.26 -18.25
CA ILE A 34 -1.90 5.45 -19.47
C ILE A 34 -2.16 4.35 -20.51
N LYS A 35 -2.26 3.08 -20.07
CA LYS A 35 -2.58 1.98 -20.97
C LYS A 35 -3.97 2.13 -21.61
N SER A 36 -4.96 2.54 -20.83
CA SER A 36 -6.31 2.76 -21.31
C SER A 36 -6.36 3.90 -22.31
N GLU A 37 -5.72 5.03 -21.98
CA GLU A 37 -5.67 6.19 -22.87
C GLU A 37 -4.85 5.91 -24.15
N ALA A 38 -3.73 5.19 -24.04
CA ALA A 38 -2.98 4.76 -25.22
C ALA A 38 -3.83 3.89 -26.16
N ASN A 39 -4.62 2.97 -25.62
CA ASN A 39 -5.54 2.15 -26.41
C ASN A 39 -6.65 2.99 -27.07
N ASN A 40 -7.21 3.97 -26.35
CA ASN A 40 -8.25 4.87 -26.90
C ASN A 40 -7.77 5.63 -28.13
N TYR A 41 -6.47 5.92 -28.22
CA TYR A 41 -5.86 6.66 -29.33
C TYR A 41 -4.99 5.80 -30.24
N ASN A 42 -5.06 4.46 -30.12
CA ASN A 42 -4.27 3.50 -30.90
C ASN A 42 -2.75 3.73 -30.84
N LEU A 43 -2.25 4.18 -29.69
CA LEU A 43 -0.82 4.35 -29.45
C LEU A 43 -0.20 3.06 -28.90
N PRO A 44 0.83 2.47 -29.56
CA PRO A 44 1.44 1.22 -29.13
C PRO A 44 2.35 1.44 -27.93
N ILE A 45 2.10 0.74 -26.82
CA ILE A 45 3.01 0.69 -25.67
C ILE A 45 4.09 -0.35 -25.96
N LYS A 46 5.34 0.10 -26.13
CA LYS A 46 6.48 -0.76 -26.48
C LYS A 46 7.22 -1.32 -25.26
N GLY A 47 6.89 -0.88 -24.05
CA GLY A 47 7.54 -1.30 -22.81
C GLY A 47 7.33 -0.30 -21.67
N LEU A 48 8.09 -0.48 -20.59
CA LEU A 48 7.99 0.40 -19.41
C LEU A 48 8.38 1.86 -19.71
N THR A 49 9.29 2.08 -20.66
CA THR A 49 9.72 3.42 -21.07
C THR A 49 8.60 4.26 -21.66
N SER A 50 7.58 3.63 -22.27
CA SER A 50 6.41 4.36 -22.79
C SER A 50 5.60 5.07 -21.69
N TYR A 51 5.73 4.62 -20.43
CA TYR A 51 5.03 5.24 -19.29
C TYR A 51 5.75 6.46 -18.72
N THR A 52 7.00 6.71 -19.12
CA THR A 52 7.81 7.85 -18.69
C THR A 52 8.18 8.78 -19.85
N ASP A 53 7.75 8.45 -21.06
CA ASP A 53 7.99 9.30 -22.24
C ASP A 53 7.01 10.48 -22.22
N ILE A 54 7.51 11.66 -21.87
CA ILE A 54 6.75 12.92 -21.78
C ILE A 54 6.11 13.29 -23.13
N ASN A 55 6.62 12.79 -24.24
CA ASN A 55 6.10 13.07 -25.59
C ASN A 55 5.23 11.92 -26.15
N PHE A 56 4.96 10.89 -25.36
CA PHE A 56 4.21 9.71 -25.80
C PHE A 56 2.85 10.07 -26.45
N PHE A 57 2.15 11.06 -25.91
CA PHE A 57 0.85 11.48 -26.41
C PHE A 57 0.90 12.68 -27.38
N GLU A 58 2.08 13.19 -27.73
CA GLU A 58 2.22 14.34 -28.65
C GLU A 58 1.51 14.17 -29.99
N PRO A 59 1.55 12.98 -30.65
CA PRO A 59 0.87 12.77 -31.93
C PRO A 59 -0.66 12.98 -31.89
N VAL A 60 -1.26 12.83 -30.70
CA VAL A 60 -2.72 12.86 -30.54
C VAL A 60 -3.21 13.97 -29.60
N LYS A 61 -2.32 14.87 -29.19
CA LYS A 61 -2.59 15.89 -28.16
C LYS A 61 -3.87 16.70 -28.36
N ASN A 62 -4.22 17.01 -29.60
CA ASN A 62 -5.39 17.80 -29.92
C ASN A 62 -6.72 17.04 -29.84
N HIS A 63 -6.65 15.71 -29.70
CA HIS A 63 -7.82 14.84 -29.64
C HIS A 63 -8.01 14.22 -28.25
N ILE A 64 -7.07 14.45 -27.32
CA ILE A 64 -7.11 13.88 -25.99
C ILE A 64 -8.26 14.47 -25.19
N LYS A 65 -9.07 13.56 -24.61
CA LYS A 65 -10.10 13.95 -23.64
C LYS A 65 -9.43 14.43 -22.35
N LYS A 66 -9.71 15.65 -21.97
CA LYS A 66 -9.21 16.24 -20.74
C LYS A 66 -10.22 16.08 -19.59
N TYR A 67 -9.71 16.11 -18.37
CA TYR A 67 -10.50 15.94 -17.15
C TYR A 67 -10.63 17.27 -16.42
N LYS A 68 -11.80 17.56 -15.88
CA LYS A 68 -12.07 18.76 -15.08
C LYS A 68 -11.48 18.69 -13.67
N ALA A 69 -11.29 17.49 -13.17
CA ALA A 69 -10.64 17.27 -11.88
C ALA A 69 -9.81 15.99 -11.91
N ILE A 70 -8.61 16.04 -11.37
CA ILE A 70 -7.73 14.88 -11.13
C ILE A 70 -7.24 14.94 -9.70
N PHE A 71 -7.46 13.84 -8.97
CA PHE A 71 -6.97 13.64 -7.61
C PHE A 71 -5.96 12.50 -7.62
N ILE A 72 -4.77 12.75 -7.08
CA ILE A 72 -3.71 11.75 -6.97
C ILE A 72 -3.43 11.50 -5.50
N ASP A 73 -3.63 10.27 -5.07
CA ASP A 73 -3.24 9.81 -3.73
C ASP A 73 -1.87 9.13 -3.77
N GLU A 74 -1.13 9.16 -2.66
CA GLU A 74 0.21 8.59 -2.53
C GLU A 74 1.18 9.16 -3.59
N VAL A 75 1.18 10.47 -3.79
CA VAL A 75 1.97 11.11 -4.85
C VAL A 75 3.48 10.91 -4.69
N GLN A 76 3.99 10.64 -3.48
CA GLN A 76 5.39 10.29 -3.24
C GLN A 76 5.82 8.99 -3.97
N ASP A 77 4.88 8.16 -4.41
CA ASP A 77 5.16 6.97 -5.20
C ASP A 77 5.31 7.28 -6.71
N TYR A 78 4.97 8.50 -7.14
CA TYR A 78 5.00 8.89 -8.55
C TYR A 78 6.40 9.30 -9.00
N GLN A 79 6.65 9.13 -10.29
CA GLN A 79 7.80 9.74 -10.99
C GLN A 79 7.39 11.11 -11.50
N THR A 80 8.34 12.04 -11.59
CA THR A 80 8.09 13.40 -12.08
C THR A 80 7.49 13.39 -13.48
N GLU A 81 8.01 12.53 -14.36
CA GLU A 81 7.52 12.38 -15.74
C GLU A 81 6.05 11.96 -15.81
N TRP A 82 5.58 11.19 -14.83
CA TRP A 82 4.17 10.79 -14.80
C TRP A 82 3.24 11.95 -14.52
N LEU A 83 3.64 12.85 -13.64
CA LEU A 83 2.87 14.05 -13.34
C LEU A 83 2.94 15.04 -14.50
N GLU A 84 4.11 15.17 -15.17
CA GLU A 84 4.26 15.98 -16.37
C GLU A 84 3.36 15.48 -17.51
N ILE A 85 3.28 14.18 -17.74
CA ILE A 85 2.37 13.60 -18.74
C ILE A 85 0.92 13.95 -18.41
N ILE A 86 0.51 13.77 -17.15
CA ILE A 86 -0.86 14.08 -16.72
C ILE A 86 -1.17 15.55 -16.92
N THR A 87 -0.31 16.45 -16.45
CA THR A 87 -0.54 17.89 -16.52
C THR A 87 -0.47 18.42 -17.95
N LYS A 88 0.42 17.89 -18.78
CA LYS A 88 0.59 18.30 -20.17
C LYS A 88 -0.60 17.93 -21.05
N TYR A 89 -1.17 16.73 -20.86
CA TYR A 89 -2.14 16.20 -21.83
C TYR A 89 -3.57 16.07 -21.31
N PHE A 90 -3.77 15.84 -20.00
CA PHE A 90 -5.04 15.36 -19.50
C PHE A 90 -5.82 16.36 -18.64
N ILE A 91 -5.31 17.58 -18.41
CA ILE A 91 -6.01 18.63 -17.68
C ILE A 91 -6.19 19.88 -18.53
N TYR A 92 -7.22 20.67 -18.22
CA TYR A 92 -7.39 22.04 -18.71
C TYR A 92 -6.64 23.00 -17.78
N GLU A 93 -6.47 24.26 -18.20
CA GLU A 93 -5.88 25.31 -17.36
C GLU A 93 -6.72 25.58 -16.10
N ASP A 94 -8.04 25.45 -16.20
CA ASP A 94 -9.02 25.64 -15.13
C ASP A 94 -9.39 24.34 -14.37
N SER A 95 -8.65 23.27 -14.57
CA SER A 95 -8.93 22.00 -13.91
C SER A 95 -8.48 21.98 -12.45
N GLU A 96 -9.25 21.32 -11.60
CA GLU A 96 -8.82 20.96 -10.24
C GLU A 96 -7.78 19.86 -10.31
N PHE A 97 -6.55 20.16 -9.90
CA PHE A 97 -5.47 19.19 -9.81
C PHE A 97 -4.96 19.11 -8.37
N VAL A 98 -5.31 18.04 -7.68
CA VAL A 98 -5.02 17.88 -6.25
C VAL A 98 -4.19 16.62 -6.01
N VAL A 99 -3.12 16.76 -5.26
CA VAL A 99 -2.23 15.66 -4.90
C VAL A 99 -2.13 15.52 -3.39
N PHE A 100 -2.12 14.28 -2.92
CA PHE A 100 -1.94 13.91 -1.52
C PHE A 100 -0.73 13.00 -1.39
N GLY A 101 0.07 13.18 -0.36
CA GLY A 101 1.24 12.35 -0.15
C GLY A 101 1.91 12.59 1.20
N ASP A 102 2.77 11.65 1.56
CA ASP A 102 3.63 11.70 2.73
C ASP A 102 5.02 11.17 2.33
N GLU A 103 6.02 12.06 2.28
CA GLU A 103 7.39 11.72 1.88
C GLU A 103 8.04 10.67 2.78
N LYS A 104 7.62 10.57 4.03
CA LYS A 104 8.12 9.56 4.98
C LYS A 104 7.67 8.13 4.64
N GLN A 105 6.64 8.00 3.79
CA GLN A 105 6.18 6.73 3.24
C GLN A 105 6.77 6.43 1.85
N ASN A 106 7.97 6.90 1.55
CA ASN A 106 8.64 6.73 0.27
C ASN A 106 9.27 5.33 0.13
N ILE A 107 8.44 4.29 0.20
CA ILE A 107 8.88 2.88 0.10
C ILE A 107 9.46 2.51 -1.29
N TYR A 108 9.23 3.34 -2.31
CA TYR A 108 9.79 3.16 -3.66
C TYR A 108 11.05 3.98 -3.92
N ARG A 109 11.61 4.63 -2.88
CA ARG A 109 12.87 5.39 -2.94
C ARG A 109 12.90 6.42 -4.04
N ARG A 110 11.83 7.18 -4.18
CA ARG A 110 11.80 8.31 -5.10
C ARG A 110 12.81 9.36 -4.66
N PRO A 111 13.46 10.07 -5.61
CA PRO A 111 14.43 11.10 -5.29
C PRO A 111 13.84 12.19 -4.38
N LEU A 112 14.65 12.67 -3.45
CA LEU A 112 14.40 13.87 -2.66
C LEU A 112 15.36 14.96 -3.14
N ASP A 113 14.94 16.21 -3.00
CA ASP A 113 15.77 17.38 -3.27
C ASP A 113 16.78 17.64 -2.13
N GLU A 114 17.57 18.72 -2.26
CA GLU A 114 18.57 19.12 -1.26
C GLU A 114 17.95 19.47 0.11
N ASN A 115 16.65 19.81 0.13
CA ASN A 115 15.90 20.14 1.33
C ASN A 115 15.17 18.92 1.93
N LYS A 116 15.47 17.72 1.44
CA LYS A 116 14.78 16.45 1.82
C LYS A 116 13.29 16.45 1.47
N GLU A 117 12.88 17.22 0.46
CA GLU A 117 11.53 17.32 -0.03
C GLU A 117 11.35 16.48 -1.30
N PRO A 118 10.19 15.91 -1.57
CA PRO A 118 9.96 15.17 -2.81
C PRO A 118 10.16 16.05 -4.04
N VAL A 119 10.91 15.58 -5.03
CA VAL A 119 11.19 16.31 -6.28
C VAL A 119 9.90 16.73 -7.00
N ILE A 120 8.81 16.00 -6.80
CA ILE A 120 7.48 16.35 -7.32
C ILE A 120 6.94 17.69 -6.83
N LYS A 121 7.45 18.24 -5.72
CA LYS A 121 7.09 19.60 -5.25
C LYS A 121 7.53 20.71 -6.19
N THR A 122 8.42 20.42 -7.13
CA THR A 122 8.79 21.37 -8.20
C THR A 122 7.65 21.61 -9.21
N ILE A 123 6.63 20.75 -9.23
CA ILE A 123 5.42 20.96 -10.02
C ILE A 123 4.62 22.07 -9.38
N ALA A 124 4.21 23.06 -10.20
CA ALA A 124 3.51 24.25 -9.75
C ALA A 124 2.27 23.93 -8.92
N GLY A 125 2.16 24.54 -7.74
CA GLY A 125 1.04 24.38 -6.84
C GLY A 125 1.37 24.83 -5.41
N ASN A 126 0.35 24.97 -4.60
CA ASN A 126 0.49 25.31 -3.19
C ASN A 126 0.48 24.04 -2.34
N TRP A 127 1.59 23.76 -1.69
CA TRP A 127 1.68 22.66 -0.73
C TRP A 127 1.15 23.09 0.63
N ASN A 128 0.06 22.48 1.04
CA ASN A 128 -0.56 22.76 2.34
C ASN A 128 -0.25 21.63 3.31
N LYS A 129 0.41 21.97 4.42
CA LYS A 129 0.75 21.01 5.50
C LYS A 129 -0.40 20.79 6.51
N SER A 130 -1.62 21.22 6.20
CA SER A 130 -2.76 21.18 7.14
C SER A 130 -3.31 19.76 7.44
N LEU A 131 -2.89 18.74 6.70
CA LEU A 131 -3.30 17.35 6.94
C LEU A 131 -2.38 16.64 7.94
N ASN A 132 -2.04 17.31 9.03
CA ASN A 132 -1.18 16.77 10.09
C ASN A 132 -1.95 16.06 11.21
N ALA A 133 -3.28 16.04 11.17
CA ALA A 133 -4.12 15.44 12.19
C ALA A 133 -4.64 14.06 11.76
N SER A 134 -4.34 13.03 12.55
CA SER A 134 -4.85 11.69 12.32
C SER A 134 -6.09 11.39 13.18
N LYS A 135 -7.10 10.78 12.53
CA LYS A 135 -8.29 10.21 13.16
C LYS A 135 -8.33 8.68 13.08
N ARG A 136 -7.28 8.05 12.54
CA ARG A 136 -7.27 6.61 12.23
C ARG A 136 -6.84 5.73 13.39
N PHE A 137 -6.05 6.26 14.30
CA PHE A 137 -5.44 5.48 15.38
C PHE A 137 -5.45 6.24 16.70
N THR A 138 -5.22 5.51 17.79
CA THR A 138 -5.16 6.05 19.14
C THR A 138 -3.89 6.87 19.39
N SER A 139 -3.91 7.69 20.44
CA SER A 139 -2.75 8.46 20.87
C SER A 139 -1.53 7.59 21.17
N GLU A 140 -1.71 6.35 21.65
CA GLU A 140 -0.61 5.42 21.92
C GLU A 140 0.10 4.97 20.63
N ILE A 141 -0.67 4.61 19.60
CA ILE A 141 -0.11 4.25 18.28
C ILE A 141 0.58 5.46 17.67
N GLY A 142 -0.04 6.64 17.74
CA GLY A 142 0.56 7.88 17.27
C GLY A 142 1.89 8.20 17.94
N LYS A 143 1.97 8.08 19.27
CA LYS A 143 3.21 8.27 20.03
C LYS A 143 4.29 7.27 19.64
N LEU A 144 3.93 6.00 19.40
CA LEU A 144 4.88 4.99 18.92
C LEU A 144 5.39 5.34 17.53
N ALA A 145 4.49 5.68 16.59
CA ALA A 145 4.84 6.06 15.24
C ALA A 145 5.77 7.28 15.20
N MET A 146 5.46 8.33 16.00
CA MET A 146 6.30 9.52 16.10
C MET A 146 7.70 9.19 16.66
N LYS A 147 7.78 8.39 17.72
CA LYS A 147 9.08 7.96 18.26
C LYS A 147 9.89 7.17 17.24
N PHE A 148 9.22 6.31 16.46
CA PHE A 148 9.85 5.55 15.39
C PHE A 148 10.40 6.48 14.32
N GLN A 149 9.60 7.44 13.85
CA GLN A 149 10.03 8.40 12.83
C GLN A 149 11.23 9.24 13.30
N HIS A 150 11.19 9.79 14.50
CA HIS A 150 12.32 10.55 15.08
C HIS A 150 13.57 9.69 15.20
N HIS A 151 13.45 8.45 15.64
CA HIS A 151 14.62 7.61 15.85
C HIS A 151 15.26 7.13 14.55
N PHE A 152 14.46 6.79 13.55
CA PHE A 152 14.95 6.12 12.34
C PHE A 152 14.95 7.00 11.09
N LEU A 153 14.08 7.99 11.00
CA LEU A 153 13.83 8.72 9.75
C LEU A 153 14.30 10.18 9.77
N GLU A 154 14.60 10.75 10.95
CA GLU A 154 14.98 12.18 11.10
C GLU A 154 16.26 12.56 10.32
N SER A 155 17.16 11.61 10.12
CA SER A 155 18.37 11.85 9.30
C SER A 155 18.06 12.07 7.82
N LYS A 156 16.95 11.49 7.33
CA LYS A 156 16.58 11.49 5.92
C LYS A 156 15.44 12.43 5.59
N TYR A 157 14.48 12.58 6.50
CA TYR A 157 13.27 13.38 6.29
C TYR A 157 13.11 14.47 7.33
N THR A 158 12.38 15.49 6.99
CA THR A 158 11.88 16.46 7.97
C THR A 158 10.68 15.83 8.68
N ILE A 159 10.75 15.66 9.99
CA ILE A 159 9.66 15.09 10.78
C ILE A 159 8.69 16.21 11.17
N ASP A 160 7.45 16.08 10.75
CA ASP A 160 6.36 16.98 11.14
C ASP A 160 5.71 16.47 12.42
N ASP A 161 5.27 17.40 13.28
CA ASP A 161 4.47 17.07 14.45
C ASP A 161 3.09 16.58 13.99
N MET A 162 2.79 15.31 14.30
CA MET A 162 1.49 14.74 14.01
C MET A 162 0.57 14.92 15.22
N VAL A 163 -0.57 15.55 15.00
CA VAL A 163 -1.63 15.67 16.01
C VAL A 163 -2.52 14.44 15.92
N VAL A 164 -2.61 13.67 16.99
CA VAL A 164 -3.62 12.61 17.11
C VAL A 164 -4.84 13.25 17.74
N LEU A 165 -5.93 13.31 16.99
CA LEU A 165 -7.20 13.79 17.53
C LEU A 165 -7.79 12.70 18.39
N ASP A 166 -7.93 12.98 19.68
CA ASP A 166 -8.60 12.10 20.62
C ASP A 166 -10.03 11.84 20.12
N ASN A 167 -10.32 10.59 19.83
CA ASN A 167 -11.65 10.16 19.48
C ASN A 167 -12.22 9.39 20.68
N PRO A 168 -13.16 9.97 21.47
CA PRO A 168 -13.69 9.34 22.66
C PRO A 168 -14.26 7.94 22.41
N ILE A 169 -14.79 7.69 21.22
CA ILE A 169 -15.30 6.38 20.81
C ILE A 169 -14.16 5.36 20.69
N LEU A 170 -12.96 5.81 20.34
CA LEU A 170 -11.78 4.96 20.21
C LEU A 170 -11.09 4.67 21.55
N ASP A 171 -11.28 5.52 22.55
CA ASP A 171 -10.64 5.40 23.88
C ASP A 171 -11.36 4.42 24.81
N PHE A 172 -12.62 4.05 24.53
CA PHE A 172 -13.38 3.06 25.33
C PHE A 172 -12.88 1.62 25.14
N GLU A 173 -12.23 1.31 24.05
CA GLU A 173 -11.60 0.00 23.84
C GLU A 173 -10.17 0.06 24.35
N GLN A 174 -9.81 -0.82 25.28
CA GLN A 174 -8.41 -0.99 25.72
C GLN A 174 -7.54 -1.41 24.52
N ARG A 175 -7.06 -0.43 23.78
CA ARG A 175 -6.15 -0.63 22.65
C ARG A 175 -4.74 -0.74 23.18
N ASN A 176 -4.20 -1.92 23.19
CA ASN A 176 -2.88 -2.20 23.69
C ASN A 176 -1.92 -2.52 22.55
N ILE A 177 -0.82 -1.80 22.47
CA ILE A 177 0.33 -2.23 21.70
C ILE A 177 1.01 -3.35 22.49
N LYS A 178 1.17 -4.52 21.85
CA LYS A 178 1.88 -5.66 22.42
C LYS A 178 3.12 -5.93 21.61
N TYR A 179 4.22 -6.16 22.28
CA TYR A 179 5.47 -6.55 21.67
C TYR A 179 5.87 -7.93 22.19
N ALA A 180 6.24 -8.83 21.27
CA ALA A 180 6.76 -10.15 21.59
C ALA A 180 8.11 -10.36 20.89
N ASN A 181 9.20 -10.36 21.64
CA ASN A 181 10.49 -10.77 21.10
C ASN A 181 10.55 -12.30 21.05
N ILE A 182 10.61 -12.83 19.85
CA ILE A 182 10.65 -14.29 19.61
C ILE A 182 12.04 -14.79 19.22
N GLY A 183 13.04 -13.90 19.17
CA GLY A 183 14.41 -14.21 18.78
C GLY A 183 14.57 -14.45 17.28
N THR A 184 15.82 -14.65 16.86
CA THR A 184 16.19 -14.86 15.45
C THR A 184 15.86 -16.27 14.92
N GLU A 185 15.71 -17.25 15.81
CA GLU A 185 15.36 -18.65 15.48
C GLU A 185 13.86 -18.94 15.60
N ALA A 186 13.05 -17.91 15.55
CA ALA A 186 11.61 -18.04 15.70
C ALA A 186 11.01 -18.91 14.60
N SER A 187 10.45 -20.06 15.00
CA SER A 187 9.67 -20.86 14.09
C SER A 187 8.34 -20.21 13.78
N THR A 188 7.86 -20.37 12.57
CA THR A 188 6.51 -19.92 12.15
C THR A 188 5.42 -20.47 13.08
N GLU A 189 5.63 -21.66 13.64
CA GLU A 189 4.73 -22.25 14.63
C GLU A 189 4.61 -21.40 15.89
N ARG A 190 5.71 -20.83 16.37
CA ARG A 190 5.68 -19.91 17.52
C ARG A 190 4.89 -18.64 17.23
N ILE A 191 5.06 -18.07 16.03
CA ILE A 191 4.28 -16.91 15.58
C ILE A 191 2.79 -17.26 15.52
N PHE A 192 2.46 -18.40 14.93
CA PHE A 192 1.08 -18.88 14.87
C PHE A 192 0.47 -19.11 16.27
N ASN A 193 1.23 -19.65 17.22
CA ASN A 193 0.77 -19.85 18.58
C ASN A 193 0.51 -18.52 19.31
N ILE A 194 1.33 -17.50 19.06
CA ILE A 194 1.10 -16.14 19.58
C ILE A 194 -0.18 -15.55 18.98
N TYR A 195 -0.36 -15.66 17.66
CA TYR A 195 -1.58 -15.25 16.98
C TYR A 195 -2.81 -15.92 17.59
N LYS A 196 -2.84 -17.25 17.63
CA LYS A 196 -3.93 -18.06 18.18
C LYS A 196 -4.24 -17.70 19.65
N GLY A 197 -3.20 -17.59 20.47
CA GLY A 197 -3.33 -17.24 21.89
C GLY A 197 -3.89 -15.83 22.08
N THR A 198 -3.46 -14.87 21.26
CA THR A 198 -3.93 -13.49 21.30
C THR A 198 -5.39 -13.40 20.85
N CYS A 199 -5.75 -14.05 19.75
CA CYS A 199 -7.14 -14.11 19.28
C CYS A 199 -8.08 -14.68 20.33
N LYS A 200 -7.68 -15.80 20.98
CA LYS A 200 -8.46 -16.40 22.05
C LYS A 200 -8.58 -15.49 23.26
N LYS A 201 -7.47 -14.88 23.70
CA LYS A 201 -7.42 -14.02 24.90
C LYS A 201 -8.31 -12.80 24.79
N TYR A 202 -8.34 -12.18 23.61
CA TYR A 202 -9.07 -10.92 23.37
C TYR A 202 -10.37 -11.13 22.58
N CYS A 203 -10.78 -12.38 22.33
CA CYS A 203 -11.98 -12.72 21.57
C CYS A 203 -12.04 -12.00 20.21
N LEU A 204 -10.89 -11.93 19.50
CA LEU A 204 -10.79 -11.21 18.24
C LEU A 204 -11.56 -11.94 17.14
N ASN A 205 -12.32 -11.16 16.36
CA ASN A 205 -13.00 -11.68 15.18
C ASN A 205 -11.99 -11.76 14.01
N PRO A 206 -11.86 -12.90 13.32
CA PRO A 206 -10.99 -13.01 12.14
C PRO A 206 -11.22 -11.91 11.08
N ALA A 207 -12.47 -11.45 10.93
CA ALA A 207 -12.80 -10.35 10.02
C ALA A 207 -12.07 -9.03 10.32
N ASP A 208 -11.66 -8.80 11.57
CA ASP A 208 -11.05 -7.56 12.04
C ASP A 208 -9.52 -7.63 12.07
N ILE A 209 -8.94 -8.78 11.67
CA ILE A 209 -7.53 -9.07 11.79
C ILE A 209 -6.80 -8.97 10.45
N THR A 210 -5.65 -8.30 10.47
CA THR A 210 -4.67 -8.34 9.39
C THR A 210 -3.29 -8.73 9.93
N ILE A 211 -2.62 -9.67 9.27
CA ILE A 211 -1.25 -10.10 9.56
C ILE A 211 -0.34 -9.56 8.46
N LEU A 212 0.67 -8.80 8.84
CA LEU A 212 1.60 -8.14 7.93
C LEU A 212 3.03 -8.63 8.15
N SER A 213 3.80 -8.74 7.06
CA SER A 213 5.25 -8.93 7.09
C SER A 213 5.92 -8.29 5.88
N GLY A 214 7.23 -8.08 5.93
CA GLY A 214 8.03 -7.62 4.80
C GLY A 214 8.04 -8.61 3.65
N THR A 215 8.02 -9.92 3.95
CA THR A 215 8.08 -11.00 2.95
C THR A 215 6.82 -11.85 2.92
N ALA A 216 6.57 -12.51 1.78
CA ALA A 216 5.47 -13.45 1.66
C ALA A 216 5.81 -14.83 2.24
N ASP A 217 7.08 -15.14 2.47
CA ASP A 217 7.53 -16.48 2.86
C ASP A 217 6.97 -16.89 4.22
N ILE A 218 7.17 -16.03 5.22
CA ILE A 218 6.64 -16.28 6.56
C ILE A 218 5.12 -16.24 6.59
N LEU A 219 4.52 -15.37 5.80
CA LEU A 219 3.06 -15.25 5.73
C LEU A 219 2.40 -16.48 5.11
N ARG A 220 3.03 -17.13 4.11
CA ARG A 220 2.53 -18.40 3.55
C ARG A 220 2.46 -19.51 4.58
N GLU A 221 3.49 -19.61 5.41
CA GLU A 221 3.52 -20.61 6.47
C GLU A 221 2.47 -20.31 7.55
N VAL A 222 2.33 -19.06 7.98
CA VAL A 222 1.29 -18.66 8.95
C VAL A 222 -0.10 -18.92 8.39
N GLU A 223 -0.35 -18.58 7.13
CA GLU A 223 -1.60 -18.85 6.43
C GLU A 223 -1.92 -20.34 6.43
N TYR A 224 -0.95 -21.16 6.08
CA TYR A 224 -1.08 -22.61 6.08
C TYR A 224 -1.48 -23.16 7.47
N PHE A 225 -0.87 -22.66 8.54
CA PHE A 225 -1.26 -23.04 9.90
C PHE A 225 -2.70 -22.59 10.26
N ILE A 226 -3.10 -21.37 9.89
CA ILE A 226 -4.47 -20.91 10.13
C ILE A 226 -5.46 -21.84 9.43
N LYS A 227 -5.22 -22.12 8.15
CA LYS A 227 -6.10 -22.95 7.33
C LYS A 227 -6.16 -24.41 7.82
N THR A 228 -5.01 -24.99 8.17
CA THR A 228 -4.94 -26.42 8.52
C THR A 228 -5.28 -26.71 9.99
N GLN A 229 -4.88 -25.86 10.92
CA GLN A 229 -5.07 -26.09 12.34
C GLN A 229 -6.34 -25.44 12.90
N LEU A 230 -6.69 -24.23 12.44
CA LEU A 230 -7.94 -23.57 12.88
C LEU A 230 -9.12 -23.87 11.98
N LYS A 231 -8.89 -24.42 10.76
CA LYS A 231 -9.91 -24.66 9.74
C LYS A 231 -10.60 -23.38 9.30
N GLU A 232 -9.90 -22.24 9.36
CA GLU A 232 -10.37 -20.93 8.98
C GLU A 232 -9.92 -20.56 7.55
N ASN A 233 -10.81 -19.92 6.81
CA ASN A 233 -10.45 -19.33 5.54
C ASN A 233 -9.70 -18.02 5.74
N THR A 234 -8.85 -17.68 4.79
CA THR A 234 -8.03 -16.47 4.80
C THR A 234 -8.16 -15.71 3.49
N THR A 235 -7.87 -14.41 3.52
CA THR A 235 -7.73 -13.58 2.33
C THR A 235 -6.29 -13.11 2.23
N THR A 236 -5.62 -13.39 1.11
CA THR A 236 -4.19 -13.07 0.92
C THR A 236 -3.94 -12.17 -0.28
N THR A 237 -2.85 -11.39 -0.25
CA THR A 237 -2.33 -10.62 -1.40
C THR A 237 -1.24 -11.36 -2.17
N PHE A 238 -0.92 -12.56 -1.74
CA PHE A 238 0.14 -13.42 -2.25
C PHE A 238 -0.39 -14.84 -2.47
N GLU A 239 0.39 -15.68 -3.12
CA GLU A 239 0.11 -17.11 -3.32
C GLU A 239 0.15 -17.88 -2.00
N THR A 240 -0.79 -18.81 -1.80
CA THR A 240 -0.78 -19.71 -0.64
C THR A 240 0.37 -20.74 -0.75
N LYS A 241 0.68 -21.43 0.34
CA LYS A 241 1.67 -22.50 0.33
C LYS A 241 1.34 -23.58 -0.71
N GLU A 242 0.09 -24.00 -0.76
CA GLU A 242 -0.40 -25.00 -1.73
C GLU A 242 -0.19 -24.55 -3.18
N GLU A 243 -0.50 -23.28 -3.49
CA GLU A 243 -0.31 -22.71 -4.83
C GLU A 243 1.18 -22.57 -5.17
N TYR A 244 2.00 -22.19 -4.20
CA TYR A 244 3.45 -22.06 -4.35
C TYR A 244 4.08 -23.42 -4.65
N ASP A 245 3.79 -24.44 -3.83
CA ASP A 245 4.34 -25.78 -3.98
C ASP A 245 3.87 -26.41 -5.29
N LYS A 246 2.60 -26.27 -5.64
CA LYS A 246 2.05 -26.72 -6.92
C LYS A 246 2.75 -26.02 -8.09
N SER A 247 2.94 -24.72 -8.05
CA SER A 247 3.63 -23.98 -9.10
C SER A 247 5.08 -24.44 -9.25
N LYS A 248 5.76 -24.75 -8.15
CA LYS A 248 7.14 -25.26 -8.18
C LYS A 248 7.26 -26.63 -8.86
N VAL A 249 6.26 -27.49 -8.69
CA VAL A 249 6.24 -28.82 -9.33
C VAL A 249 5.86 -28.74 -10.82
N GLU A 250 4.91 -27.87 -11.18
CA GLU A 250 4.36 -27.78 -12.52
C GLU A 250 5.21 -26.94 -13.49
N THR A 251 6.17 -26.16 -13.00
CA THR A 251 7.01 -25.31 -13.84
C THR A 251 8.44 -25.86 -13.93
N HIS A 252 8.94 -26.00 -15.19
CA HIS A 252 10.25 -26.57 -15.46
C HIS A 252 11.37 -25.52 -15.58
N SER A 253 11.03 -24.23 -15.52
CA SER A 253 12.02 -23.15 -15.58
C SER A 253 11.72 -22.07 -14.53
N LYS A 254 12.78 -21.39 -14.09
CA LYS A 254 12.67 -20.28 -13.12
C LYS A 254 11.78 -19.16 -13.64
N ASN A 255 11.90 -18.80 -14.92
CA ASN A 255 11.11 -17.71 -15.52
C ASN A 255 9.62 -18.05 -15.54
N ASN A 256 9.25 -19.26 -15.92
CA ASN A 256 7.85 -19.70 -15.95
C ASN A 256 7.27 -19.75 -14.53
N PHE A 257 8.06 -20.14 -13.54
CA PHE A 257 7.67 -20.12 -12.14
C PHE A 257 7.38 -18.71 -11.66
N GLU A 258 8.31 -17.77 -11.90
CA GLU A 258 8.14 -16.37 -11.49
C GLU A 258 6.93 -15.71 -12.17
N GLU A 259 6.72 -15.96 -13.46
CA GLU A 259 5.56 -15.45 -14.19
C GLU A 259 4.25 -15.98 -13.62
N ARG A 260 4.19 -17.27 -13.30
CA ARG A 260 3.01 -17.89 -12.68
C ARG A 260 2.73 -17.30 -11.31
N ILE A 261 3.73 -17.19 -10.44
CA ILE A 261 3.60 -16.58 -9.11
C ILE A 261 3.12 -15.13 -9.22
N ASN A 262 3.71 -14.35 -10.13
CA ASN A 262 3.30 -12.97 -10.36
C ASN A 262 1.84 -12.88 -10.86
N THR A 263 1.40 -13.81 -11.66
CA THR A 263 0.00 -13.88 -12.12
C THR A 263 -0.95 -14.14 -10.96
N ILE A 264 -0.64 -15.11 -10.08
CA ILE A 264 -1.43 -15.41 -8.88
C ILE A 264 -1.48 -14.18 -7.95
N ARG A 265 -0.33 -13.56 -7.67
CA ARG A 265 -0.24 -12.35 -6.83
C ARG A 265 -1.05 -11.19 -7.40
N ARG A 266 -1.00 -10.99 -8.72
CA ARG A 266 -1.79 -9.96 -9.40
C ARG A 266 -3.29 -10.20 -9.26
N TYR A 267 -3.73 -11.45 -9.46
CA TYR A 267 -5.12 -11.84 -9.28
C TYR A 267 -5.59 -11.57 -7.85
N ARG A 268 -4.84 -12.06 -6.85
CA ARG A 268 -5.19 -11.89 -5.44
C ARG A 268 -5.24 -10.43 -5.01
N ARG A 269 -4.27 -9.61 -5.43
CA ARG A 269 -4.26 -8.17 -5.14
C ARG A 269 -5.43 -7.44 -5.77
N ASN A 270 -5.86 -7.82 -6.96
CA ASN A 270 -7.03 -7.22 -7.62
C ASN A 270 -8.34 -7.53 -6.89
N HIS A 271 -8.42 -8.66 -6.19
CA HIS A 271 -9.62 -9.12 -5.49
C HIS A 271 -9.51 -8.98 -3.96
N PHE A 272 -8.42 -8.40 -3.48
CA PHE A 272 -8.25 -8.18 -2.06
C PHE A 272 -9.25 -7.14 -1.54
N SER A 273 -9.91 -7.47 -0.43
CA SER A 273 -10.80 -6.57 0.30
C SER A 273 -10.70 -6.85 1.79
N ILE A 274 -10.80 -5.80 2.60
CA ILE A 274 -10.88 -5.94 4.06
C ILE A 274 -12.29 -6.32 4.54
N LYS A 275 -13.29 -6.16 3.71
CA LYS A 275 -14.70 -6.47 4.05
C LYS A 275 -15.03 -7.98 3.91
N THR A 276 -14.03 -8.83 3.75
CA THR A 276 -14.20 -10.28 3.83
C THR A 276 -14.34 -10.72 5.28
N GLY A 277 -15.16 -11.72 5.55
CA GLY A 277 -15.35 -12.28 6.91
C GLY A 277 -14.17 -13.12 7.42
N THR A 278 -12.97 -12.94 6.89
CA THR A 278 -11.79 -13.79 7.14
C THR A 278 -10.61 -12.97 7.65
N ALA A 279 -9.63 -13.61 8.27
CA ALA A 279 -8.34 -12.99 8.54
C ALA A 279 -7.60 -12.67 7.23
N LYS A 280 -6.96 -11.51 7.18
CA LYS A 280 -6.20 -11.03 6.02
C LYS A 280 -4.72 -11.23 6.27
N LEU A 281 -3.99 -11.67 5.25
CA LEU A 281 -2.54 -11.73 5.30
C LEU A 281 -1.99 -11.00 4.07
N SER A 282 -1.08 -10.05 4.30
CA SER A 282 -0.54 -9.22 3.23
C SER A 282 0.91 -8.83 3.49
N SER A 283 1.69 -8.65 2.43
CA SER A 283 2.94 -7.92 2.57
C SER A 283 2.63 -6.45 2.88
N ILE A 284 3.52 -5.78 3.64
CA ILE A 284 3.40 -4.36 3.99
C ILE A 284 3.19 -3.51 2.74
N HIS A 285 4.00 -3.71 1.69
CA HIS A 285 3.84 -3.03 0.39
C HIS A 285 2.45 -3.17 -0.23
N SER A 286 1.86 -4.36 -0.15
CA SER A 286 0.53 -4.60 -0.76
C SER A 286 -0.61 -4.09 0.12
N PHE A 287 -0.35 -3.85 1.40
CA PHE A 287 -1.32 -3.34 2.36
C PHE A 287 -1.29 -1.81 2.48
N LYS A 288 -0.28 -1.13 1.93
CA LYS A 288 -0.19 0.33 1.93
C LYS A 288 -1.52 0.96 1.50
N GLY A 289 -2.01 1.93 2.27
CA GLY A 289 -3.29 2.60 2.05
C GLY A 289 -4.53 1.89 2.63
N TRP A 290 -4.39 0.66 3.15
CA TRP A 290 -5.46 -0.04 3.84
C TRP A 290 -5.45 0.22 5.35
N GLU A 291 -6.58 -0.05 6.00
CA GLU A 291 -6.76 0.04 7.44
C GLU A 291 -7.28 -1.28 7.99
N SER A 292 -6.91 -1.64 9.22
CA SER A 292 -7.43 -2.81 9.92
C SER A 292 -7.59 -2.51 11.41
N HIS A 293 -8.62 -3.09 12.01
CA HIS A 293 -8.88 -2.91 13.44
C HIS A 293 -7.75 -3.50 14.30
N THR A 294 -7.30 -4.70 13.96
CA THR A 294 -6.22 -5.38 14.67
C THR A 294 -5.12 -5.77 13.68
N VAL A 295 -3.90 -5.36 13.96
CA VAL A 295 -2.73 -5.67 13.11
C VAL A 295 -1.73 -6.50 13.90
N PHE A 296 -1.36 -7.66 13.34
CA PHE A 296 -0.20 -8.43 13.75
C PHE A 296 0.94 -8.12 12.78
N LEU A 297 1.91 -7.33 13.23
CA LEU A 297 3.09 -7.00 12.43
C LEU A 297 4.23 -7.95 12.79
N ILE A 298 4.68 -8.72 11.80
CA ILE A 298 5.83 -9.61 11.90
C ILE A 298 7.03 -8.88 11.34
N ILE A 299 7.96 -8.53 12.23
CA ILE A 299 9.24 -7.93 11.87
C ILE A 299 10.27 -9.05 11.80
N GLU A 300 10.74 -9.34 10.59
CA GLU A 300 11.75 -10.36 10.35
C GLU A 300 13.15 -9.79 10.68
N PRO A 301 14.07 -10.64 11.19
CA PRO A 301 15.44 -10.21 11.42
C PRO A 301 16.09 -9.84 10.08
N HIS A 302 16.88 -8.79 10.10
CA HIS A 302 17.61 -8.36 8.92
C HIS A 302 18.63 -9.41 8.49
N ARG A 303 18.72 -9.69 7.19
CA ARG A 303 19.65 -10.70 6.64
C ARG A 303 21.08 -10.14 6.40
N SER A 304 21.30 -8.86 6.57
CA SER A 304 22.62 -8.23 6.43
C SER A 304 23.11 -7.67 7.77
N ASP A 305 24.42 -7.80 8.04
CA ASP A 305 25.07 -7.29 9.26
C ASP A 305 25.14 -5.75 9.33
N SER A 306 24.61 -5.04 8.36
CA SER A 306 24.63 -3.58 8.33
C SER A 306 23.33 -3.02 8.93
N ILE A 307 23.43 -2.51 10.15
CA ILE A 307 22.39 -1.75 10.87
C ILE A 307 21.90 -0.49 10.09
N GLN A 308 22.57 -0.16 8.98
CA GLN A 308 22.30 1.05 8.17
C GLN A 308 21.37 0.81 6.98
N ASP A 309 20.75 -0.35 6.85
CA ASP A 309 19.86 -0.61 5.74
C ASP A 309 18.46 -0.03 6.05
N PHE A 310 18.29 1.24 5.68
CA PHE A 310 17.03 1.98 5.77
C PHE A 310 15.87 1.31 5.03
N GLU A 311 16.14 0.34 4.15
CA GLU A 311 15.12 -0.40 3.40
C GLU A 311 14.07 -1.07 4.28
N SER A 312 14.54 -1.73 5.34
CA SER A 312 13.65 -2.42 6.26
C SER A 312 12.92 -1.47 7.19
N VAL A 313 13.55 -0.35 7.53
CA VAL A 313 13.00 0.66 8.43
C VAL A 313 11.92 1.48 7.72
N GLU A 314 12.11 1.87 6.46
CA GLU A 314 11.11 2.60 5.68
C GLU A 314 9.88 1.75 5.37
N LEU A 315 10.00 0.43 5.46
CA LEU A 315 8.90 -0.50 5.25
C LEU A 315 8.00 -0.64 6.47
N ILE A 316 8.51 -0.47 7.67
CA ILE A 316 7.79 -0.58 8.93
C ILE A 316 7.00 0.68 9.23
#